data_f16f26c4463baa80773a91b7531a438f
#
_entry.id   f16f26c4463baa80773a91b7531a438f
#
_cell.length_a   1.000
_cell.length_b   1.000
_cell.length_c   1.000
_cell.angle_alpha   90.00
_cell.angle_beta   90.00
_cell.angle_gamma   90.00
#
_symmetry.space_group_name_H-M   'P 1'
#
loop_
_entity.id
_entity.type
_entity.pdbx_description
1 polymer ?
#
loop_
_entity_poly.entity_id
_entity_poly.type
_entity_poly.pdbx_seq_one_letter_code
_entity_poly.pdbx_strand_id
1 'polypeptide(L)'
;MLDELDAINWSHYFHAYGAAADIPELIRALTSPDDEVRRRACYDLTNNLAHQGTRWEASHFAVPFLCELVKDTSTPDRSSVMTCMFRITLGDNWLDDSTLPYPSRRFDPVQSMIAAEYHHITATMYDTEDKQLGDNAAMLDKLALIWERDAYIAMSNYAHELLTLGMDNDPAVARYAISSIPWF
;
A
#
# COMPACT_ATOMS: atom_id res chain seq x y z
N MET A 1 -3.79 17.22 -5.56
CA MET A 1 -3.42 15.95 -4.88
C MET A 1 -4.60 14.97 -4.81
N LEU A 2 -5.59 15.13 -3.91
CA LEU A 2 -6.71 14.16 -3.83
C LEU A 2 -7.64 14.17 -5.05
N ASP A 3 -7.64 15.22 -5.85
CA ASP A 3 -8.37 15.28 -7.12
C ASP A 3 -7.82 14.28 -8.17
N GLU A 4 -6.55 13.91 -8.05
CA GLU A 4 -5.90 12.94 -8.93
C GLU A 4 -6.36 11.49 -8.65
N LEU A 5 -7.00 11.24 -7.51
CA LEU A 5 -7.63 9.95 -7.21
C LEU A 5 -8.63 9.54 -8.29
N ASP A 6 -9.39 10.50 -8.84
CA ASP A 6 -10.40 10.24 -9.85
C ASP A 6 -9.81 10.01 -11.26
N ALA A 7 -8.52 10.28 -11.46
CA ALA A 7 -7.83 9.97 -12.70
C ALA A 7 -7.50 8.48 -12.84
N ILE A 8 -7.51 7.74 -11.74
CA ILE A 8 -7.25 6.30 -11.71
C ILE A 8 -8.59 5.56 -11.83
N ASN A 9 -8.67 4.61 -12.76
CA ASN A 9 -9.85 3.75 -12.87
C ASN A 9 -9.76 2.60 -11.86
N TRP A 10 -10.03 2.90 -10.60
CA TRP A 10 -9.92 1.98 -9.48
C TRP A 10 -10.74 0.69 -9.63
N SER A 11 -11.85 0.73 -10.36
CA SER A 11 -12.67 -0.46 -10.60
C SER A 11 -11.99 -1.52 -11.47
N HIS A 12 -10.90 -1.17 -12.15
CA HIS A 12 -10.08 -2.11 -12.93
C HIS A 12 -9.04 -2.85 -12.07
N TYR A 13 -8.79 -2.40 -10.86
CA TYR A 13 -7.83 -3.01 -9.93
C TYR A 13 -8.53 -3.77 -8.82
N PHE A 14 -7.80 -4.67 -8.17
CA PHE A 14 -8.34 -5.50 -7.10
C PHE A 14 -7.72 -5.19 -5.75
N HIS A 15 -8.54 -5.34 -4.73
CA HIS A 15 -8.14 -5.51 -3.34
C HIS A 15 -8.70 -6.84 -2.78
N ALA A 16 -8.49 -7.12 -1.51
CA ALA A 16 -8.83 -8.40 -0.87
C ALA A 16 -10.29 -8.84 -1.05
N TYR A 17 -11.21 -7.91 -1.26
CA TYR A 17 -12.65 -8.17 -1.29
C TYR A 17 -13.31 -7.89 -2.65
N GLY A 18 -12.52 -7.65 -3.70
CA GLY A 18 -13.00 -7.42 -5.05
C GLY A 18 -12.42 -6.18 -5.72
N ALA A 19 -13.21 -5.51 -6.58
CA ALA A 19 -12.78 -4.31 -7.27
C ALA A 19 -12.53 -3.15 -6.30
N ALA A 20 -11.45 -2.42 -6.51
CA ALA A 20 -10.95 -1.39 -5.59
C ALA A 20 -11.67 -0.02 -5.74
N ALA A 21 -12.93 -0.02 -6.18
CA ALA A 21 -13.70 1.20 -6.46
C ALA A 21 -13.95 2.07 -5.22
N ASP A 22 -13.84 1.52 -4.03
CA ASP A 22 -14.05 2.18 -2.73
C ASP A 22 -12.78 2.90 -2.20
N ILE A 23 -11.60 2.56 -2.72
CA ILE A 23 -10.32 3.08 -2.23
C ILE A 23 -10.23 4.62 -2.27
N PRO A 24 -10.67 5.33 -3.33
CA PRO A 24 -10.66 6.81 -3.34
C PRO A 24 -11.43 7.44 -2.18
N GLU A 25 -12.60 6.90 -1.87
CA GLU A 25 -13.43 7.41 -0.76
C GLU A 25 -12.77 7.16 0.59
N LEU A 26 -12.16 5.99 0.77
CA LEU A 26 -11.42 5.66 1.99
C LEU A 26 -10.20 6.59 2.18
N ILE A 27 -9.46 6.89 1.10
CA ILE A 27 -8.33 7.84 1.18
C ILE A 27 -8.82 9.24 1.53
N ARG A 28 -9.92 9.73 0.93
CA ARG A 28 -10.51 11.03 1.28
C ARG A 28 -10.98 11.06 2.73
N ALA A 29 -11.54 9.98 3.22
CA ALA A 29 -12.02 9.87 4.60
C ALA A 29 -10.91 10.04 5.66
N LEU A 30 -9.62 9.82 5.29
CA LEU A 30 -8.48 10.09 6.17
C LEU A 30 -8.32 11.57 6.52
N THR A 31 -8.91 12.48 5.73
CA THR A 31 -8.89 13.93 6.00
C THR A 31 -10.12 14.43 6.77
N SER A 32 -11.03 13.54 7.15
CA SER A 32 -12.23 13.89 7.90
C SER A 32 -11.90 14.59 9.23
N PRO A 33 -12.66 15.59 9.66
CA PRO A 33 -12.53 16.15 11.00
C PRO A 33 -12.97 15.15 12.10
N ASP A 34 -13.80 14.17 11.74
CA ASP A 34 -14.30 13.13 12.65
C ASP A 34 -13.26 12.01 12.79
N ASP A 35 -12.82 11.78 14.04
CA ASP A 35 -11.83 10.76 14.38
C ASP A 35 -12.31 9.33 14.10
N GLU A 36 -13.58 9.05 14.34
CA GLU A 36 -14.16 7.72 14.09
C GLU A 36 -14.14 7.40 12.58
N VAL A 37 -14.45 8.38 11.74
CA VAL A 37 -14.40 8.25 10.28
C VAL A 37 -12.96 7.96 9.83
N ARG A 38 -11.97 8.71 10.34
CA ARG A 38 -10.55 8.47 10.00
C ARG A 38 -10.08 7.09 10.43
N ARG A 39 -10.39 6.72 11.67
CA ARG A 39 -10.01 5.42 12.23
C ARG A 39 -10.60 4.27 11.43
N ARG A 40 -11.87 4.38 11.04
CA ARG A 40 -12.54 3.39 10.21
C ARG A 40 -11.90 3.31 8.82
N ALA A 41 -11.59 4.43 8.21
CA ALA A 41 -10.93 4.49 6.92
C ALA A 41 -9.54 3.84 6.93
N CYS A 42 -8.71 4.11 7.95
CA CYS A 42 -7.42 3.44 8.13
C CYS A 42 -7.57 1.91 8.25
N TYR A 43 -8.55 1.46 9.04
CA TYR A 43 -8.83 0.05 9.22
C TYR A 43 -9.24 -0.63 7.91
N ASP A 44 -10.20 -0.03 7.19
CA ASP A 44 -10.71 -0.59 5.94
C ASP A 44 -9.64 -0.54 4.82
N LEU A 45 -8.85 0.55 4.70
CA LEU A 45 -7.72 0.61 3.77
C LEU A 45 -6.70 -0.50 4.04
N THR A 46 -6.31 -0.68 5.31
CA THR A 46 -5.35 -1.73 5.67
C THR A 46 -5.89 -3.11 5.33
N ASN A 47 -7.16 -3.39 5.68
CA ASN A 47 -7.77 -4.68 5.38
C ASN A 47 -7.94 -4.93 3.88
N ASN A 48 -8.30 -3.89 3.11
CA ASN A 48 -8.54 -4.03 1.69
C ASN A 48 -7.22 -4.22 0.92
N LEU A 49 -6.19 -3.43 1.27
CA LEU A 49 -4.94 -3.37 0.53
C LEU A 49 -3.84 -4.30 1.04
N ALA A 50 -3.90 -4.74 2.31
CA ALA A 50 -2.87 -5.58 2.95
C ALA A 50 -3.47 -6.71 3.80
N HIS A 51 -4.45 -7.44 3.25
CA HIS A 51 -5.17 -8.48 3.97
C HIS A 51 -4.31 -9.70 4.27
N GLN A 52 -4.27 -10.11 5.55
CA GLN A 52 -3.54 -11.31 6.02
C GLN A 52 -2.09 -11.39 5.53
N GLY A 53 -1.41 -10.25 5.46
CA GLY A 53 -0.02 -10.16 5.04
C GLY A 53 0.20 -10.13 3.52
N THR A 54 -0.85 -10.31 2.71
CA THR A 54 -0.79 -10.20 1.26
C THR A 54 -1.15 -8.78 0.83
N ARG A 55 -0.29 -8.15 0.01
CA ARG A 55 -0.62 -6.88 -0.67
C ARG A 55 -1.41 -7.22 -1.92
N TRP A 56 -2.25 -6.29 -2.33
CA TRP A 56 -3.12 -6.44 -3.49
C TRP A 56 -2.75 -5.44 -4.58
N GLU A 57 -3.22 -5.68 -5.80
CA GLU A 57 -2.89 -4.86 -6.96
C GLU A 57 -3.11 -3.36 -6.72
N ALA A 58 -4.22 -2.98 -6.09
CA ALA A 58 -4.54 -1.58 -5.81
C ALA A 58 -3.59 -0.90 -4.81
N SER A 59 -2.78 -1.68 -4.05
CA SER A 59 -1.94 -1.15 -2.97
C SER A 59 -0.96 -0.09 -3.46
N HIS A 60 -0.22 -0.36 -4.53
CA HIS A 60 0.82 0.55 -5.01
C HIS A 60 0.25 1.86 -5.58
N PHE A 61 -0.99 1.85 -6.08
CA PHE A 61 -1.67 3.07 -6.52
C PHE A 61 -2.12 3.96 -5.36
N ALA A 62 -2.44 3.39 -4.21
CA ALA A 62 -2.84 4.13 -3.01
C ALA A 62 -1.66 4.81 -2.31
N VAL A 63 -0.48 4.20 -2.35
CA VAL A 63 0.71 4.65 -1.59
C VAL A 63 1.11 6.10 -1.87
N PRO A 64 1.18 6.62 -3.11
CA PRO A 64 1.53 8.00 -3.38
C PRO A 64 0.61 9.00 -2.65
N PHE A 65 -0.70 8.74 -2.61
CA PHE A 65 -1.66 9.60 -1.93
C PHE A 65 -1.47 9.57 -0.41
N LEU A 66 -1.17 8.39 0.16
CA LEU A 66 -0.88 8.26 1.58
C LEU A 66 0.41 9.01 1.95
N CYS A 67 1.46 8.92 1.12
CA CYS A 67 2.69 9.69 1.30
C CYS A 67 2.42 11.21 1.29
N GLU A 68 1.62 11.70 0.36
CA GLU A 68 1.25 13.11 0.29
C GLU A 68 0.44 13.55 1.52
N LEU A 69 -0.51 12.74 1.99
CA LEU A 69 -1.26 13.03 3.22
C LEU A 69 -0.35 13.08 4.44
N VAL A 70 0.64 12.20 4.55
CA VAL A 70 1.61 12.23 5.66
C VAL A 70 2.48 13.49 5.62
N LYS A 71 2.83 14.00 4.45
CA LYS A 71 3.62 15.23 4.26
C LYS A 71 2.81 16.49 4.55
N ASP A 72 1.51 16.49 4.28
CA ASP A 72 0.64 17.64 4.50
C ASP A 72 0.35 17.83 6.00
N THR A 73 0.91 18.90 6.57
CA THR A 73 0.73 19.23 8.00
C THR A 73 -0.71 19.59 8.38
N SER A 74 -1.59 19.82 7.41
CA SER A 74 -3.02 20.04 7.63
C SER A 74 -3.82 18.74 7.75
N THR A 75 -3.24 17.59 7.37
CA THR A 75 -3.88 16.28 7.51
C THR A 75 -4.05 15.93 8.99
N PRO A 76 -5.26 15.65 9.46
CA PRO A 76 -5.48 15.18 10.83
C PRO A 76 -4.82 13.83 11.07
N ASP A 77 -4.24 13.64 12.26
CA ASP A 77 -3.67 12.35 12.70
C ASP A 77 -2.74 11.69 11.65
N ARG A 78 -1.76 12.45 11.18
CA ARG A 78 -0.75 12.00 10.20
C ARG A 78 -0.03 10.72 10.64
N SER A 79 0.11 10.52 11.94
CA SER A 79 0.75 9.32 12.49
C SER A 79 -0.04 8.04 12.21
N SER A 80 -1.36 8.09 12.27
CA SER A 80 -2.22 6.95 11.89
C SER A 80 -2.18 6.69 10.38
N VAL A 81 -2.17 7.75 9.55
CA VAL A 81 -2.00 7.62 8.09
C VAL A 81 -0.66 6.96 7.77
N MET A 82 0.42 7.38 8.44
CA MET A 82 1.76 6.80 8.27
C MET A 82 1.82 5.33 8.67
N THR A 83 1.17 4.97 9.77
CA THR A 83 1.05 3.57 10.21
C THR A 83 0.28 2.73 9.20
N CYS A 84 -0.84 3.24 8.69
CA CYS A 84 -1.62 2.59 7.63
C CYS A 84 -0.75 2.35 6.38
N MET A 85 -0.05 3.38 5.91
CA MET A 85 0.86 3.31 4.77
C MET A 85 1.94 2.24 4.96
N PHE A 86 2.62 2.20 6.13
CA PHE A 86 3.66 1.20 6.38
C PHE A 86 3.11 -0.22 6.45
N ARG A 87 1.92 -0.42 6.98
CA ARG A 87 1.27 -1.73 6.93
C ARG A 87 0.98 -2.18 5.50
N ILE A 88 0.51 -1.27 4.65
CA ILE A 88 0.22 -1.54 3.25
C ILE A 88 1.51 -1.85 2.47
N THR A 89 2.63 -1.21 2.80
CA THR A 89 3.89 -1.35 2.05
C THR A 89 4.84 -2.37 2.65
N LEU A 90 5.05 -2.36 3.96
CA LEU A 90 6.04 -3.17 4.66
C LEU A 90 5.42 -4.39 5.39
N GLY A 91 4.12 -4.37 5.64
CA GLY A 91 3.39 -5.41 6.36
C GLY A 91 3.18 -5.12 7.84
N ASP A 92 2.44 -6.03 8.51
CA ASP A 92 2.06 -5.84 9.91
C ASP A 92 3.26 -5.83 10.87
N ASN A 93 4.34 -6.52 10.51
CA ASN A 93 5.53 -6.68 11.34
C ASN A 93 6.64 -5.66 11.03
N TRP A 94 6.33 -4.55 10.39
CA TRP A 94 7.34 -3.57 9.98
C TRP A 94 8.17 -2.96 11.14
N LEU A 95 7.66 -3.04 12.38
CA LEU A 95 8.37 -2.63 13.60
C LEU A 95 9.20 -3.76 14.21
N ASP A 96 9.13 -4.98 13.71
CA ASP A 96 9.89 -6.11 14.22
C ASP A 96 11.28 -6.16 13.60
N ASP A 97 12.32 -5.99 14.41
CA ASP A 97 13.73 -6.02 13.99
C ASP A 97 14.12 -7.34 13.30
N SER A 98 13.38 -8.44 13.55
CA SER A 98 13.66 -9.74 12.94
C SER A 98 13.42 -9.78 11.43
N THR A 99 12.67 -8.81 10.91
CA THR A 99 12.33 -8.72 9.48
C THR A 99 13.23 -7.75 8.71
N LEU A 100 14.20 -7.10 9.38
CA LEU A 100 15.12 -6.12 8.77
C LEU A 100 16.40 -6.76 8.22
N PRO A 101 16.97 -6.24 7.13
CA PRO A 101 16.38 -5.30 6.16
C PRO A 101 15.45 -6.03 5.21
N TYR A 102 14.42 -5.34 4.71
CA TYR A 102 13.59 -5.86 3.62
C TYR A 102 14.52 -6.16 2.45
N PRO A 103 14.81 -7.43 2.11
CA PRO A 103 15.88 -7.68 1.19
C PRO A 103 15.41 -7.29 -0.21
N SER A 104 16.07 -6.32 -0.84
CA SER A 104 15.97 -6.08 -2.28
C SER A 104 16.03 -7.38 -3.07
N ARG A 105 16.82 -8.34 -2.59
CA ARG A 105 16.96 -9.69 -3.12
C ARG A 105 15.69 -10.56 -3.05
N ARG A 106 14.71 -10.23 -2.18
CA ARG A 106 13.42 -10.94 -2.15
C ARG A 106 12.67 -10.80 -3.47
N PHE A 107 12.90 -9.70 -4.18
CA PHE A 107 12.25 -9.39 -5.45
C PHE A 107 13.08 -9.77 -6.70
N ASP A 108 14.32 -10.24 -6.54
CA ASP A 108 15.16 -10.66 -7.67
C ASP A 108 14.48 -11.74 -8.57
N PRO A 109 13.80 -12.77 -8.02
CA PRO A 109 13.07 -13.74 -8.84
C PRO A 109 11.90 -13.11 -9.60
N VAL A 110 11.30 -12.05 -9.06
CA VAL A 110 10.14 -11.37 -9.64
C VAL A 110 10.54 -10.55 -10.85
N GLN A 111 11.73 -9.93 -10.87
CA GLN A 111 12.19 -9.13 -12.00
C GLN A 111 12.31 -9.94 -13.30
N SER A 112 12.71 -11.21 -13.22
CA SER A 112 12.79 -12.08 -14.38
C SER A 112 11.43 -12.59 -14.89
N MET A 113 10.39 -12.54 -14.06
CA MET A 113 9.05 -13.01 -14.40
C MET A 113 8.16 -11.93 -15.04
N ILE A 114 8.45 -10.64 -14.79
CA ILE A 114 7.53 -9.53 -15.01
C ILE A 114 7.19 -9.29 -16.50
N ALA A 115 8.11 -9.52 -17.41
CA ALA A 115 7.93 -9.06 -18.79
C ALA A 115 7.00 -9.94 -19.63
N ALA A 116 6.89 -11.24 -19.33
CA ALA A 116 6.16 -12.19 -20.17
C ALA A 116 4.88 -12.74 -19.53
N GLU A 117 4.86 -12.95 -18.21
CA GLU A 117 3.75 -13.62 -17.54
C GLU A 117 2.73 -12.66 -16.93
N TYR A 118 3.15 -11.45 -16.51
CA TYR A 118 2.27 -10.52 -15.79
C TYR A 118 1.04 -10.10 -16.63
N HIS A 119 1.24 -9.70 -17.88
CA HIS A 119 0.14 -9.33 -18.77
C HIS A 119 -0.79 -10.50 -19.09
N HIS A 120 -0.25 -11.71 -19.16
CA HIS A 120 -1.06 -12.90 -19.41
C HIS A 120 -1.89 -13.28 -18.20
N ILE A 121 -1.31 -13.20 -17.00
CA ILE A 121 -1.95 -13.53 -15.73
C ILE A 121 -3.07 -12.53 -15.41
N THR A 122 -2.81 -11.23 -15.52
CA THR A 122 -3.82 -10.20 -15.27
C THR A 122 -4.93 -10.24 -16.29
N ALA A 123 -4.63 -10.39 -17.58
CA ALA A 123 -5.64 -10.52 -18.62
C ALA A 123 -6.56 -11.73 -18.37
N THR A 124 -5.99 -12.89 -17.96
CA THR A 124 -6.76 -14.10 -17.68
C THR A 124 -7.64 -13.94 -16.43
N MET A 125 -7.18 -13.19 -15.42
CA MET A 125 -7.98 -12.88 -14.22
C MET A 125 -9.15 -11.96 -14.50
N TYR A 126 -8.99 -11.00 -15.42
CA TYR A 126 -10.03 -10.03 -15.78
C TYR A 126 -11.07 -10.59 -16.76
N ASP A 127 -10.70 -11.62 -17.55
CA ASP A 127 -11.55 -12.17 -18.61
C ASP A 127 -12.51 -13.27 -18.11
N THR A 128 -12.40 -13.71 -16.85
CA THR A 128 -13.32 -14.67 -16.25
C THR A 128 -14.43 -13.94 -15.52
N GLU A 129 -15.68 -14.10 -16.00
CA GLU A 129 -16.90 -13.64 -15.31
C GLU A 129 -17.07 -14.25 -13.91
N ASP A 130 -16.41 -15.36 -13.64
CA ASP A 130 -16.29 -16.00 -12.32
C ASP A 130 -14.98 -15.54 -11.64
N LYS A 131 -15.09 -14.49 -10.84
CA LYS A 131 -14.01 -13.89 -10.04
C LYS A 131 -13.52 -14.76 -8.87
N GLN A 132 -13.48 -16.07 -9.02
CA GLN A 132 -12.93 -16.96 -8.00
C GLN A 132 -11.43 -17.21 -8.30
N LEU A 133 -10.59 -16.38 -7.68
CA LEU A 133 -9.15 -16.58 -7.55
C LEU A 133 -8.77 -17.94 -6.90
N GLY A 134 -9.76 -18.73 -6.45
CA GLY A 134 -9.57 -19.91 -5.60
C GLY A 134 -8.82 -21.07 -6.23
N ASP A 135 -8.80 -21.21 -7.57
CA ASP A 135 -8.30 -22.44 -8.20
C ASP A 135 -6.82 -22.37 -8.64
N ASN A 136 -6.10 -21.25 -8.38
CA ASN A 136 -4.72 -21.09 -8.80
C ASN A 136 -3.80 -20.50 -7.71
N ALA A 137 -3.67 -21.20 -6.58
CA ALA A 137 -2.86 -20.77 -5.45
C ALA A 137 -1.42 -20.37 -5.84
N ALA A 138 -0.77 -21.14 -6.73
CA ALA A 138 0.58 -20.84 -7.20
C ALA A 138 0.67 -19.55 -8.03
N MET A 139 -0.40 -19.17 -8.72
CA MET A 139 -0.49 -17.91 -9.46
C MET A 139 -0.71 -16.75 -8.50
N LEU A 140 -1.55 -16.92 -7.48
CA LEU A 140 -1.76 -15.93 -6.43
C LEU A 140 -0.47 -15.62 -5.66
N ASP A 141 0.31 -16.64 -5.32
CA ASP A 141 1.59 -16.45 -4.63
C ASP A 141 2.56 -15.59 -5.46
N LYS A 142 2.60 -15.81 -6.77
CA LYS A 142 3.42 -15.00 -7.67
C LYS A 142 2.94 -13.55 -7.77
N LEU A 143 1.63 -13.35 -7.92
CA LEU A 143 1.02 -12.02 -7.99
C LEU A 143 1.20 -11.26 -6.67
N ALA A 144 1.03 -11.93 -5.54
CA ALA A 144 1.23 -11.35 -4.23
C ALA A 144 2.65 -10.78 -4.06
N LEU A 145 3.68 -11.50 -4.55
CA LEU A 145 5.07 -11.00 -4.54
C LEU A 145 5.26 -9.77 -5.45
N ILE A 146 4.61 -9.75 -6.62
CA ILE A 146 4.65 -8.60 -7.52
C ILE A 146 4.01 -7.39 -6.86
N TRP A 147 2.82 -7.53 -6.30
CA TRP A 147 2.08 -6.47 -5.65
C TRP A 147 2.79 -5.95 -4.38
N GLU A 148 3.40 -6.85 -3.62
CA GLU A 148 4.24 -6.49 -2.47
C GLU A 148 5.44 -5.63 -2.89
N ARG A 149 6.15 -6.06 -3.94
CA ARG A 149 7.25 -5.29 -4.51
C ARG A 149 6.80 -3.92 -5.00
N ASP A 150 5.70 -3.86 -5.75
CA ASP A 150 5.23 -2.62 -6.35
C ASP A 150 4.78 -1.61 -5.29
N ALA A 151 4.13 -2.08 -4.22
CA ALA A 151 3.78 -1.25 -3.07
C ALA A 151 5.04 -0.73 -2.35
N TYR A 152 6.07 -1.57 -2.17
CA TYR A 152 7.35 -1.17 -1.59
C TYR A 152 8.07 -0.14 -2.46
N ILE A 153 8.16 -0.37 -3.78
CA ILE A 153 8.79 0.58 -4.71
C ILE A 153 8.04 1.91 -4.71
N ALA A 154 6.70 1.89 -4.71
CA ALA A 154 5.91 3.11 -4.65
C ALA A 154 6.25 3.96 -3.43
N MET A 155 6.41 3.33 -2.25
CA MET A 155 6.85 4.02 -1.03
C MET A 155 8.31 4.47 -1.12
N SER A 156 9.21 3.64 -1.65
CA SER A 156 10.64 3.93 -1.76
C SER A 156 10.92 5.18 -2.60
N ASN A 157 10.06 5.50 -3.56
CA ASN A 157 10.14 6.74 -4.34
C ASN A 157 9.99 8.00 -3.47
N TYR A 158 9.42 7.87 -2.27
CA TYR A 158 9.25 8.93 -1.27
C TYR A 158 10.24 8.81 -0.10
N ALA A 159 11.25 7.94 -0.19
CA ALA A 159 12.16 7.66 0.91
C ALA A 159 12.80 8.94 1.46
N HIS A 160 13.28 9.83 0.57
CA HIS A 160 13.93 11.08 0.99
C HIS A 160 12.96 11.97 1.78
N GLU A 161 11.74 12.15 1.28
CA GLU A 161 10.71 12.96 1.92
C GLU A 161 10.28 12.35 3.26
N LEU A 162 10.05 11.04 3.30
CA LEU A 162 9.68 10.33 4.54
C LEU A 162 10.78 10.46 5.59
N LEU A 163 12.06 10.36 5.20
CA LEU A 163 13.18 10.51 6.13
C LEU A 163 13.28 11.94 6.70
N THR A 164 12.91 12.97 5.93
CA THR A 164 12.88 14.35 6.45
C THR A 164 11.87 14.53 7.56
N LEU A 165 10.81 13.72 7.61
CA LEU A 165 9.81 13.71 8.68
C LEU A 165 10.37 13.22 10.03
N GLY A 166 11.60 12.68 10.07
CA GLY A 166 12.30 12.41 11.32
C GLY A 166 12.57 13.66 12.17
N MET A 167 12.45 14.85 11.56
CA MET A 167 12.52 16.15 12.24
C MET A 167 11.15 16.84 12.37
N ASP A 168 10.07 16.12 12.18
CA ASP A 168 8.72 16.67 12.25
C ASP A 168 8.36 17.16 13.66
N ASN A 169 7.54 18.21 13.73
CA ASN A 169 7.05 18.76 15.00
C ASN A 169 6.07 17.82 15.71
N ASP A 170 5.43 16.91 15.00
CA ASP A 170 4.64 15.83 15.58
C ASP A 170 5.59 14.69 16.00
N PRO A 171 5.75 14.44 17.33
CA PRO A 171 6.70 13.42 17.80
C PRO A 171 6.30 11.99 17.40
N ALA A 172 5.04 11.71 17.11
CA ALA A 172 4.61 10.41 16.64
C ALA A 172 5.02 10.21 15.17
N VAL A 173 4.83 11.21 14.31
CA VAL A 173 5.30 11.21 12.92
C VAL A 173 6.82 11.07 12.87
N ALA A 174 7.56 11.89 13.64
CA ALA A 174 9.02 11.82 13.71
C ALA A 174 9.52 10.42 14.12
N ARG A 175 8.89 9.82 15.14
CA ARG A 175 9.24 8.47 15.61
C ARG A 175 9.05 7.42 14.52
N TYR A 176 7.92 7.43 13.83
CA TYR A 176 7.65 6.47 12.75
C TYR A 176 8.57 6.66 11.56
N ALA A 177 8.88 7.90 11.19
CA ALA A 177 9.85 8.20 10.14
C ALA A 177 11.24 7.63 10.48
N ILE A 178 11.72 7.82 11.72
CA ILE A 178 12.98 7.25 12.18
C ILE A 178 12.94 5.72 12.15
N SER A 179 11.84 5.11 12.59
CA SER A 179 11.67 3.66 12.60
C SER A 179 11.63 3.04 11.18
N SER A 180 11.36 3.84 10.15
CA SER A 180 11.36 3.38 8.76
C SER A 180 12.75 3.39 8.09
N ILE A 181 13.75 4.03 8.71
CA ILE A 181 15.13 4.15 8.14
C ILE A 181 15.70 2.80 7.69
N PRO A 182 15.58 1.70 8.45
CA PRO A 182 16.15 0.41 8.05
C PRO A 182 15.56 -0.19 6.77
N TRP A 183 14.44 0.35 6.29
CA TRP A 183 13.73 -0.16 5.09
C TRP A 183 14.17 0.51 3.79
N PHE A 184 14.95 1.59 3.86
CA PHE A 184 15.47 2.35 2.73
C PHE A 184 16.98 2.26 2.66
#